data_af28fb294afab532a5abc8b6ef7d0c0c
#
_entry.id   af28fb294afab532a5abc8b6ef7d0c0c
#
_cell.length_a   1.000
_cell.length_b   1.000
_cell.length_c   1.000
_cell.angle_alpha   90.00
_cell.angle_beta   90.00
_cell.angle_gamma   90.00
#
_symmetry.space_group_name_H-M   'P 1'
#
loop_
_entity.id
_entity.type
_entity.pdbx_description
1 polymer ?
#
loop_
_entity_poly.entity_id
_entity_poly.type
_entity_poly.pdbx_seq_one_letter_code
_entity_poly.pdbx_strand_id
1 'polypeptide(L)'
;MQYHFDGFRPGDPHVAAQMGPTDKPDADVDVLIVGCGSAGLTLAAQMAAFPDINTRIIERKPGPLQIGQADGIACRSMEMFAAFGFAHRVKHEAYWVNETTFWRPGDDGVLARGDRIQDVEDDLSEMPHVILNQARVHDFYLDVMANGPGRIVPDYDSELVGLVRDGDRVTATLSGPGGTRTVRSRYVVGCDGARSTVRTALGHGLDGAAARQLWGVMDVLAVTDFPDIRLKCAIQSADQGSILIIPREGGAMVRLYIELGTMSGDTRAADMDVTADMLAARARAVLAPYDFQVRQVAWCSAYEIGQRLCDRFDDANDDTSPRIFLAGDACHTHSPKAGQGMNVSMADAFNLGWKLAAVLRGQAPDRLLRTYQAERYAKARELIDFDRALATLFASKSQGAGFAQRYQRYFQQHARYTAGVATRYDPSDIVADPAHQDRATGLVVGMRFHSAPVIRLADAKRVELGHVIKADGRWRLIAFAGAGDRGQTGGSVAALCRYLDDRDWVAKLEIDLRAVFQDHHRDLALEAMPTTLLPARGSLRLTDYEKIFCPDLKDGPDIFDLRGIDRSRGALIVVRPDQFVAAVLPTDDHAGLAKMLNRAFGRSVD
;
A
#
# COMPACT_ATOMS: atom_id res chain seq x y z
N MET A 1 5.86 -25.65 -18.00
CA MET A 1 6.12 -24.84 -19.19
C MET A 1 5.33 -23.56 -19.09
N GLN A 2 5.94 -22.47 -19.42
CA GLN A 2 5.36 -21.17 -19.32
C GLN A 2 5.46 -20.41 -20.64
N TYR A 3 4.41 -19.68 -20.95
CA TYR A 3 4.34 -18.76 -22.04
C TYR A 3 4.78 -17.34 -21.61
N HIS A 4 5.58 -16.70 -22.46
CA HIS A 4 5.91 -15.28 -22.42
C HIS A 4 5.69 -14.66 -23.80
N PHE A 5 5.58 -13.33 -23.87
CA PHE A 5 5.54 -12.62 -25.16
C PHE A 5 6.80 -12.81 -26.00
N ASP A 6 7.88 -13.30 -25.39
CA ASP A 6 9.16 -13.64 -26.05
C ASP A 6 9.34 -15.17 -26.27
N GLY A 7 8.29 -15.95 -26.11
CA GLY A 7 8.27 -17.40 -26.36
C GLY A 7 8.09 -18.26 -25.10
N PHE A 8 8.24 -19.56 -25.28
CA PHE A 8 8.14 -20.52 -24.20
C PHE A 8 9.39 -20.56 -23.36
N ARG A 9 9.22 -20.71 -22.05
CA ARG A 9 10.29 -20.94 -21.09
C ARG A 9 9.91 -22.10 -20.17
N PRO A 10 10.83 -23.02 -19.85
CA PRO A 10 10.64 -23.97 -18.78
C PRO A 10 10.78 -23.26 -17.43
N GLY A 11 10.01 -23.67 -16.45
CA GLY A 11 10.15 -23.20 -15.07
C GLY A 11 8.90 -22.54 -14.49
N ASP A 12 9.11 -21.81 -13.41
CA ASP A 12 8.06 -21.15 -12.63
C ASP A 12 7.53 -19.90 -13.39
N PRO A 13 6.21 -19.78 -13.54
CA PRO A 13 5.56 -18.60 -14.14
C PRO A 13 5.87 -17.27 -13.48
N HIS A 14 6.18 -17.26 -12.24
CA HIS A 14 6.47 -16.03 -11.50
C HIS A 14 7.91 -15.53 -11.70
N VAL A 15 8.79 -16.34 -12.31
CA VAL A 15 10.18 -15.94 -12.59
C VAL A 15 10.25 -15.22 -13.93
N ALA A 16 10.44 -13.91 -13.91
CA ALA A 16 10.64 -13.12 -15.11
C ALA A 16 11.96 -13.49 -15.82
N ALA A 17 12.04 -13.22 -17.12
CA ALA A 17 13.32 -13.25 -17.81
C ALA A 17 14.26 -12.23 -17.18
N GLN A 18 15.50 -12.64 -16.93
CA GLN A 18 16.52 -11.69 -16.52
C GLN A 18 16.83 -10.77 -17.72
N MET A 19 16.63 -9.48 -17.53
CA MET A 19 16.92 -8.47 -18.53
C MET A 19 17.96 -7.51 -17.92
N GLY A 20 19.02 -7.27 -18.67
CA GLY A 20 20.10 -6.36 -18.24
C GLY A 20 21.39 -7.06 -17.82
N PRO A 21 22.46 -6.30 -17.55
CA PRO A 21 23.75 -6.86 -17.19
C PRO A 21 23.68 -7.61 -15.85
N THR A 22 24.33 -8.78 -15.82
CA THR A 22 24.47 -9.60 -14.63
C THR A 22 25.44 -8.99 -13.63
N ASP A 23 26.42 -8.20 -14.12
CA ASP A 23 27.48 -7.57 -13.32
C ASP A 23 27.18 -6.07 -13.17
N LYS A 24 26.39 -5.71 -12.15
CA LYS A 24 26.19 -4.31 -11.78
C LYS A 24 27.37 -3.86 -10.92
N PRO A 25 27.95 -2.64 -11.16
CA PRO A 25 29.08 -2.15 -10.37
C PRO A 25 28.70 -2.07 -8.89
N ASP A 26 29.54 -2.65 -8.01
CA ASP A 26 29.29 -2.62 -6.56
C ASP A 26 29.42 -1.23 -5.94
N ALA A 27 30.26 -0.38 -6.55
CA ALA A 27 30.61 0.92 -5.99
C ALA A 27 29.67 2.07 -6.39
N ASP A 28 28.97 1.96 -7.53
CA ASP A 28 28.08 3.00 -8.04
C ASP A 28 26.70 2.41 -8.35
N VAL A 29 25.64 2.96 -7.71
CA VAL A 29 24.26 2.54 -7.91
C VAL A 29 23.38 3.74 -8.25
N ASP A 30 22.22 3.51 -8.85
CA ASP A 30 21.24 4.57 -9.05
C ASP A 30 20.44 4.84 -7.78
N VAL A 31 19.99 3.78 -7.09
CA VAL A 31 19.21 3.87 -5.86
C VAL A 31 19.80 2.96 -4.78
N LEU A 32 20.15 3.55 -3.64
CA LEU A 32 20.48 2.82 -2.42
C LEU A 32 19.31 2.90 -1.45
N ILE A 33 18.74 1.74 -1.09
CA ILE A 33 17.67 1.60 -0.10
C ILE A 33 18.29 1.11 1.21
N VAL A 34 18.04 1.82 2.32
CA VAL A 34 18.59 1.50 3.64
C VAL A 34 17.50 0.92 4.53
N GLY A 35 17.57 -0.36 4.82
CA GLY A 35 16.64 -1.11 5.67
C GLY A 35 15.64 -1.97 4.89
N CYS A 36 15.50 -3.25 5.31
CA CYS A 36 14.58 -4.26 4.77
C CYS A 36 13.28 -4.36 5.57
N GLY A 37 12.77 -3.23 6.08
CA GLY A 37 11.41 -3.13 6.61
C GLY A 37 10.36 -3.08 5.50
N SER A 38 9.07 -2.99 5.88
CA SER A 38 7.95 -2.99 4.92
C SER A 38 8.08 -1.90 3.85
N ALA A 39 8.56 -0.69 4.20
CA ALA A 39 8.80 0.38 3.22
C ALA A 39 9.94 0.00 2.25
N GLY A 40 11.09 -0.45 2.77
CA GLY A 40 12.24 -0.76 1.92
C GLY A 40 11.98 -1.92 0.96
N LEU A 41 11.33 -2.97 1.42
CA LEU A 41 10.97 -4.12 0.58
C LEU A 41 9.92 -3.77 -0.48
N THR A 42 8.91 -2.94 -0.15
CA THR A 42 7.93 -2.44 -1.13
C THR A 42 8.62 -1.63 -2.23
N LEU A 43 9.53 -0.73 -1.83
CA LEU A 43 10.31 0.08 -2.79
C LEU A 43 11.19 -0.80 -3.67
N ALA A 44 11.95 -1.73 -3.07
CA ALA A 44 12.83 -2.63 -3.79
C ALA A 44 12.06 -3.56 -4.75
N ALA A 45 10.91 -4.07 -4.34
CA ALA A 45 10.04 -4.87 -5.20
C ALA A 45 9.52 -4.06 -6.40
N GLN A 46 9.19 -2.79 -6.21
CA GLN A 46 8.82 -1.91 -7.33
C GLN A 46 10.01 -1.62 -8.24
N MET A 47 11.18 -1.35 -7.68
CA MET A 47 12.40 -1.12 -8.47
C MET A 47 12.86 -2.37 -9.23
N ALA A 48 12.54 -3.58 -8.74
CA ALA A 48 12.84 -4.83 -9.43
C ALA A 48 12.14 -4.99 -10.80
N ALA A 49 11.09 -4.20 -11.06
CA ALA A 49 10.45 -4.14 -12.37
C ALA A 49 11.30 -3.40 -13.43
N PHE A 50 12.34 -2.66 -13.03
CA PHE A 50 13.18 -1.81 -13.88
C PHE A 50 14.63 -2.33 -13.93
N PRO A 51 14.95 -3.29 -14.82
CA PRO A 51 16.28 -3.90 -14.91
C PRO A 51 17.36 -2.91 -15.38
N ASP A 52 16.98 -1.82 -16.01
CA ASP A 52 17.84 -0.71 -16.45
C ASP A 52 18.26 0.23 -15.29
N ILE A 53 17.66 0.10 -14.10
CA ILE A 53 18.03 0.87 -12.91
C ILE A 53 18.86 -0.01 -11.96
N ASN A 54 20.08 0.44 -11.63
CA ASN A 54 20.93 -0.25 -10.66
C ASN A 54 20.46 0.08 -9.23
N THR A 55 19.68 -0.83 -8.63
CA THR A 55 19.15 -0.69 -7.28
C THR A 55 19.81 -1.65 -6.31
N ARG A 56 20.21 -1.14 -5.13
CA ARG A 56 20.74 -1.92 -4.03
C ARG A 56 19.94 -1.68 -2.77
N ILE A 57 19.66 -2.72 -2.00
CA ILE A 57 19.03 -2.64 -0.68
C ILE A 57 19.91 -3.30 0.35
N ILE A 58 20.13 -2.62 1.48
CA ILE A 58 20.97 -3.09 2.59
C ILE A 58 20.16 -3.27 3.87
N GLU A 59 20.56 -4.22 4.68
CA GLU A 59 19.99 -4.49 6.00
C GLU A 59 21.08 -4.81 7.02
N ARG A 60 21.05 -4.17 8.19
CA ARG A 60 22.04 -4.40 9.27
C ARG A 60 21.90 -5.75 9.96
N LYS A 61 20.71 -6.37 9.91
CA LYS A 61 20.47 -7.71 10.47
C LYS A 61 21.05 -8.79 9.55
N PRO A 62 21.35 -10.00 10.09
CA PRO A 62 22.01 -11.06 9.33
C PRO A 62 21.08 -11.82 8.36
N GLY A 63 19.81 -11.49 8.31
CA GLY A 63 18.85 -12.19 7.43
C GLY A 63 17.46 -11.58 7.46
N PRO A 64 16.52 -12.20 6.75
CA PRO A 64 15.13 -11.73 6.68
C PRO A 64 14.44 -11.79 8.04
N LEU A 65 13.42 -10.93 8.20
CA LEU A 65 12.59 -10.90 9.40
C LEU A 65 11.90 -12.24 9.62
N GLN A 66 12.06 -12.83 10.81
CA GLN A 66 11.46 -14.12 11.17
C GLN A 66 10.10 -13.94 11.87
N ILE A 67 9.99 -12.95 12.75
CA ILE A 67 8.78 -12.65 13.51
C ILE A 67 8.53 -11.14 13.41
N GLY A 68 7.40 -10.76 12.80
CA GLY A 68 6.99 -9.37 12.66
C GLY A 68 6.11 -8.90 13.80
N GLN A 69 6.15 -7.59 14.04
CA GLN A 69 5.29 -6.93 15.03
C GLN A 69 3.93 -6.55 14.46
N ALA A 70 3.90 -6.06 13.22
CA ALA A 70 2.67 -5.72 12.51
C ALA A 70 2.01 -6.97 11.92
N ASP A 71 0.70 -6.89 11.72
CA ASP A 71 -0.10 -7.98 11.16
C ASP A 71 -1.36 -7.51 10.42
N GLY A 72 -1.91 -6.33 10.73
CA GLY A 72 -3.10 -5.78 10.08
C GLY A 72 -2.78 -5.26 8.68
N ILE A 73 -3.51 -5.75 7.68
CA ILE A 73 -3.36 -5.39 6.27
C ILE A 73 -4.69 -4.81 5.77
N ALA A 74 -4.70 -3.51 5.57
CA ALA A 74 -5.86 -2.77 5.09
C ALA A 74 -6.24 -3.14 3.65
N CYS A 75 -7.49 -2.97 3.27
CA CYS A 75 -7.98 -3.21 1.91
C CYS A 75 -7.10 -2.55 0.85
N ARG A 76 -6.70 -1.29 1.07
CA ARG A 76 -5.81 -0.56 0.14
C ARG A 76 -4.45 -1.23 -0.05
N SER A 77 -3.88 -1.81 1.01
CA SER A 77 -2.62 -2.55 0.89
C SER A 77 -2.79 -3.85 0.13
N MET A 78 -3.95 -4.50 0.25
CA MET A 78 -4.29 -5.67 -0.56
C MET A 78 -4.45 -5.33 -2.05
N GLU A 79 -5.05 -4.16 -2.38
CA GLU A 79 -5.10 -3.64 -3.76
C GLU A 79 -3.68 -3.42 -4.32
N MET A 80 -2.77 -2.86 -3.50
CA MET A 80 -1.36 -2.71 -3.84
C MET A 80 -0.66 -4.07 -4.04
N PHE A 81 -0.94 -5.07 -3.19
CA PHE A 81 -0.42 -6.44 -3.38
C PHE A 81 -0.89 -7.08 -4.69
N ALA A 82 -2.10 -6.74 -5.17
CA ALA A 82 -2.56 -7.15 -6.50
C ALA A 82 -1.74 -6.50 -7.63
N ALA A 83 -1.29 -5.26 -7.44
CA ALA A 83 -0.37 -4.63 -8.40
C ALA A 83 0.99 -5.35 -8.47
N PHE A 84 1.50 -5.84 -7.33
CA PHE A 84 2.71 -6.68 -7.26
C PHE A 84 2.47 -8.15 -7.65
N GLY A 85 1.22 -8.60 -7.77
CA GLY A 85 0.87 -9.94 -8.23
C GLY A 85 0.72 -11.00 -7.14
N PHE A 86 0.85 -10.69 -5.85
CA PHE A 86 0.79 -11.68 -4.77
C PHE A 86 -0.43 -11.59 -3.83
N ALA A 87 -1.38 -10.67 -4.06
CA ALA A 87 -2.57 -10.54 -3.21
C ALA A 87 -3.33 -11.87 -3.02
N HIS A 88 -3.38 -12.73 -4.04
CA HIS A 88 -4.05 -14.03 -3.97
C HIS A 88 -3.39 -14.96 -2.95
N ARG A 89 -2.05 -14.92 -2.80
CA ARG A 89 -1.31 -15.69 -1.79
C ARG A 89 -1.65 -15.19 -0.38
N VAL A 90 -1.66 -13.88 -0.19
CA VAL A 90 -2.06 -13.27 1.09
C VAL A 90 -3.49 -13.64 1.44
N LYS A 91 -4.44 -13.54 0.50
CA LYS A 91 -5.84 -13.93 0.71
C LYS A 91 -6.00 -15.39 1.15
N HIS A 92 -5.17 -16.28 0.63
CA HIS A 92 -5.21 -17.70 0.96
C HIS A 92 -4.67 -18.00 2.37
N GLU A 93 -3.60 -17.32 2.79
CA GLU A 93 -2.91 -17.61 4.06
C GLU A 93 -3.48 -16.82 5.25
N ALA A 94 -4.01 -15.61 4.99
CA ALA A 94 -4.40 -14.67 6.03
C ALA A 94 -5.73 -15.01 6.71
N TYR A 95 -5.90 -14.54 7.94
CA TYR A 95 -7.21 -14.44 8.56
C TYR A 95 -7.95 -13.20 8.02
N TRP A 96 -9.22 -13.38 7.63
CA TRP A 96 -10.07 -12.27 7.13
C TRP A 96 -10.87 -11.67 8.26
N VAL A 97 -10.76 -10.35 8.44
CA VAL A 97 -11.54 -9.62 9.44
C VAL A 97 -12.87 -9.21 8.81
N ASN A 98 -13.87 -10.05 8.97
CA ASN A 98 -15.20 -9.76 8.43
C ASN A 98 -16.06 -8.97 9.43
N GLU A 99 -15.93 -9.27 10.72
CA GLU A 99 -16.76 -8.71 11.77
C GLU A 99 -15.93 -8.39 13.03
N THR A 100 -16.38 -7.39 13.76
CA THR A 100 -15.86 -6.99 15.06
C THR A 100 -16.96 -7.08 16.10
N THR A 101 -16.69 -7.71 17.24
CA THR A 101 -17.61 -7.79 18.39
C THR A 101 -17.12 -6.90 19.53
N PHE A 102 -18.09 -6.40 20.30
CA PHE A 102 -17.85 -5.56 21.46
C PHE A 102 -18.37 -6.25 22.71
N TRP A 103 -17.51 -6.40 23.72
CA TRP A 103 -17.85 -7.03 24.97
C TRP A 103 -17.69 -6.04 26.11
N ARG A 104 -18.66 -6.02 27.05
CA ARG A 104 -18.70 -5.10 28.18
C ARG A 104 -19.41 -5.76 29.38
N PRO A 105 -19.22 -5.23 30.61
CA PRO A 105 -20.01 -5.69 31.74
C PRO A 105 -21.49 -5.48 31.50
N GLY A 106 -22.29 -6.50 31.78
CA GLY A 106 -23.74 -6.42 31.89
C GLY A 106 -24.19 -5.71 33.20
N ASP A 107 -25.49 -5.65 33.42
CA ASP A 107 -26.07 -5.03 34.63
C ASP A 107 -25.67 -5.76 35.90
N ASP A 108 -25.33 -7.04 35.80
CA ASP A 108 -24.80 -7.90 36.87
C ASP A 108 -23.28 -7.82 37.05
N GLY A 109 -22.59 -7.00 36.25
CA GLY A 109 -21.14 -6.86 36.22
C GLY A 109 -20.39 -8.00 35.52
N VAL A 110 -21.10 -9.01 35.00
CA VAL A 110 -20.52 -10.12 34.24
C VAL A 110 -20.29 -9.70 32.79
N LEU A 111 -19.19 -10.18 32.19
CA LEU A 111 -18.83 -9.89 30.80
C LEU A 111 -19.92 -10.41 29.84
N ALA A 112 -20.54 -9.53 29.10
CA ALA A 112 -21.59 -9.82 28.15
C ALA A 112 -21.29 -9.31 26.75
N ARG A 113 -21.74 -10.05 25.71
CA ARG A 113 -21.64 -9.62 24.32
C ARG A 113 -22.58 -8.45 24.06
N GLY A 114 -22.03 -7.36 23.53
CA GLY A 114 -22.78 -6.23 22.99
C GLY A 114 -22.98 -6.37 21.48
N ASP A 115 -22.69 -5.29 20.74
CA ASP A 115 -22.90 -5.26 19.30
C ASP A 115 -21.87 -6.11 18.54
N ARG A 116 -22.28 -6.58 17.36
CA ARG A 116 -21.43 -7.20 16.36
C ARG A 116 -21.64 -6.43 15.06
N ILE A 117 -20.54 -5.89 14.52
CA ILE A 117 -20.60 -5.03 13.34
C ILE A 117 -19.69 -5.58 12.23
N GLN A 118 -20.05 -5.29 11.00
CA GLN A 118 -19.20 -5.54 9.84
C GLN A 118 -17.94 -4.67 9.94
N ASP A 119 -16.76 -5.23 9.63
CA ASP A 119 -15.47 -4.50 9.73
C ASP A 119 -15.25 -3.58 8.54
N VAL A 120 -15.64 -4.00 7.33
CA VAL A 120 -15.48 -3.26 6.08
C VAL A 120 -16.85 -3.16 5.39
N GLU A 121 -17.25 -1.94 5.01
CA GLU A 121 -18.51 -1.69 4.28
C GLU A 121 -18.51 -2.45 2.93
N ASP A 122 -19.71 -2.89 2.50
CA ASP A 122 -19.89 -3.50 1.18
C ASP A 122 -19.49 -2.51 0.08
N ASP A 123 -18.92 -3.04 -1.01
CA ASP A 123 -18.40 -2.27 -2.14
C ASP A 123 -17.32 -1.21 -1.77
N LEU A 124 -16.76 -1.25 -0.56
CA LEU A 124 -15.66 -0.34 -0.21
C LEU A 124 -14.37 -0.71 -0.96
N SER A 125 -14.10 -2.00 -1.12
CA SER A 125 -13.00 -2.56 -1.92
C SER A 125 -13.33 -3.99 -2.32
N GLU A 126 -12.79 -4.44 -3.45
CA GLU A 126 -12.79 -5.84 -3.88
C GLU A 126 -11.83 -6.71 -3.03
N MET A 127 -11.07 -6.07 -2.17
CA MET A 127 -10.09 -6.69 -1.28
C MET A 127 -10.54 -6.64 0.17
N PRO A 128 -10.38 -7.75 0.93
CA PRO A 128 -10.69 -7.77 2.35
C PRO A 128 -9.65 -7.05 3.21
N HIS A 129 -10.05 -6.66 4.42
CA HIS A 129 -9.13 -6.41 5.52
C HIS A 129 -8.66 -7.76 6.08
N VAL A 130 -7.36 -7.98 6.20
CA VAL A 130 -6.80 -9.26 6.63
C VAL A 130 -5.71 -9.12 7.67
N ILE A 131 -5.44 -10.20 8.38
CA ILE A 131 -4.35 -10.34 9.35
C ILE A 131 -3.39 -11.40 8.86
N LEU A 132 -2.12 -11.03 8.71
CA LEU A 132 -1.03 -11.91 8.36
C LEU A 132 0.28 -11.40 8.96
N ASN A 133 1.13 -12.30 9.42
CA ASN A 133 2.43 -11.93 10.00
C ASN A 133 3.25 -11.06 9.02
N GLN A 134 3.82 -9.97 9.53
CA GLN A 134 4.66 -9.06 8.76
C GLN A 134 5.82 -9.77 8.07
N ALA A 135 6.44 -10.77 8.73
CA ALA A 135 7.53 -11.53 8.15
C ALA A 135 7.07 -12.26 6.88
N ARG A 136 5.83 -12.81 6.88
CA ARG A 136 5.27 -13.46 5.71
C ARG A 136 4.98 -12.50 4.56
N VAL A 137 4.54 -11.28 4.84
CA VAL A 137 4.41 -10.20 3.84
C VAL A 137 5.78 -9.86 3.25
N HIS A 138 6.83 -9.81 4.09
CA HIS A 138 8.19 -9.59 3.64
C HIS A 138 8.69 -10.70 2.71
N ASP A 139 8.37 -11.98 2.98
CA ASP A 139 8.71 -13.10 2.10
C ASP A 139 8.14 -12.91 0.69
N PHE A 140 6.87 -12.48 0.58
CA PHE A 140 6.25 -12.21 -0.72
C PHE A 140 6.94 -11.08 -1.49
N TYR A 141 7.37 -10.02 -0.82
CA TYR A 141 8.15 -8.97 -1.46
C TYR A 141 9.55 -9.46 -1.89
N LEU A 142 10.22 -10.25 -1.06
CA LEU A 142 11.51 -10.86 -1.39
C LEU A 142 11.38 -11.77 -2.62
N ASP A 143 10.30 -12.55 -2.73
CA ASP A 143 9.98 -13.36 -3.91
C ASP A 143 9.83 -12.48 -5.17
N VAL A 144 9.07 -11.36 -5.07
CA VAL A 144 8.91 -10.41 -6.18
C VAL A 144 10.24 -9.83 -6.61
N MET A 145 11.08 -9.43 -5.65
CA MET A 145 12.41 -8.86 -5.91
C MET A 145 13.34 -9.86 -6.59
N ALA A 146 13.42 -11.08 -6.05
CA ALA A 146 14.30 -12.13 -6.56
C ALA A 146 13.86 -12.66 -7.93
N ASN A 147 12.56 -12.65 -8.23
CA ASN A 147 11.97 -13.18 -9.45
C ASN A 147 11.64 -12.12 -10.51
N GLY A 148 11.69 -10.83 -10.15
CA GLY A 148 11.52 -9.71 -11.06
C GLY A 148 12.68 -9.57 -12.07
N PRO A 149 12.50 -8.79 -13.15
CA PRO A 149 13.54 -8.60 -14.18
C PRO A 149 14.88 -8.07 -13.62
N GLY A 150 14.82 -7.24 -12.59
CA GLY A 150 15.98 -6.59 -11.98
C GLY A 150 16.79 -7.46 -11.01
N ARG A 151 16.24 -8.63 -10.58
CA ARG A 151 16.93 -9.58 -9.66
C ARG A 151 17.55 -8.91 -8.44
N ILE A 152 16.75 -8.22 -7.64
CA ILE A 152 17.21 -7.54 -6.43
C ILE A 152 17.22 -8.52 -5.26
N VAL A 153 18.37 -8.64 -4.59
CA VAL A 153 18.55 -9.41 -3.37
C VAL A 153 19.13 -8.49 -2.30
N PRO A 154 18.63 -8.52 -1.05
CA PRO A 154 19.17 -7.68 0.01
C PRO A 154 20.60 -8.06 0.41
N ASP A 155 21.44 -7.05 0.68
CA ASP A 155 22.73 -7.20 1.35
C ASP A 155 22.50 -7.18 2.86
N TYR A 156 22.43 -8.33 3.47
CA TYR A 156 22.35 -8.47 4.93
C TYR A 156 23.70 -8.20 5.59
N ASP A 157 23.72 -8.05 6.93
CA ASP A 157 24.90 -7.67 7.72
C ASP A 157 25.60 -6.40 7.18
N SER A 158 24.83 -5.47 6.62
CA SER A 158 25.31 -4.23 6.02
C SER A 158 24.63 -3.03 6.68
N GLU A 159 25.36 -2.31 7.54
CA GLU A 159 24.87 -1.17 8.29
C GLU A 159 25.35 0.15 7.69
N LEU A 160 24.46 1.12 7.51
CA LEU A 160 24.84 2.49 7.16
C LEU A 160 25.41 3.18 8.40
N VAL A 161 26.68 3.62 8.30
CA VAL A 161 27.39 4.32 9.38
C VAL A 161 27.75 5.77 9.02
N GLY A 162 27.64 6.16 7.77
CA GLY A 162 27.89 7.52 7.32
C GLY A 162 27.19 7.85 6.00
N LEU A 163 26.78 9.12 5.83
CA LEU A 163 26.10 9.59 4.64
C LEU A 163 26.53 11.03 4.33
N VAL A 164 27.00 11.27 3.12
CA VAL A 164 27.41 12.60 2.66
C VAL A 164 26.88 12.85 1.26
N ARG A 165 26.17 13.96 1.08
CA ARG A 165 25.75 14.45 -0.23
C ARG A 165 26.83 15.33 -0.84
N ASP A 166 27.20 15.06 -2.08
CA ASP A 166 28.11 15.86 -2.90
C ASP A 166 27.45 16.17 -4.25
N GLY A 167 26.89 17.35 -4.36
CA GLY A 167 26.14 17.79 -5.54
C GLY A 167 24.94 16.91 -5.86
N ASP A 168 25.01 16.20 -6.98
CA ASP A 168 23.98 15.29 -7.49
C ASP A 168 24.18 13.82 -7.09
N ARG A 169 25.19 13.54 -6.27
CA ARG A 169 25.53 12.21 -5.77
C ARG A 169 25.48 12.16 -4.25
N VAL A 170 25.30 10.95 -3.74
CA VAL A 170 25.33 10.66 -2.31
C VAL A 170 26.30 9.52 -2.08
N THR A 171 27.25 9.73 -1.16
CA THR A 171 28.21 8.71 -0.73
C THR A 171 27.75 8.14 0.61
N ALA A 172 27.45 6.84 0.64
CA ALA A 172 27.12 6.08 1.83
C ALA A 172 28.32 5.27 2.28
N THR A 173 28.65 5.34 3.58
CA THR A 173 29.66 4.49 4.22
C THR A 173 28.93 3.35 4.91
N LEU A 174 29.25 2.12 4.53
CA LEU A 174 28.63 0.89 5.04
C LEU A 174 29.66 0.11 5.85
N SER A 175 29.21 -0.45 6.98
CA SER A 175 29.96 -1.39 7.82
C SER A 175 29.35 -2.79 7.68
N GLY A 176 30.19 -3.82 7.58
CA GLY A 176 29.75 -5.22 7.47
C GLY A 176 30.89 -6.20 7.77
N PRO A 177 30.68 -7.51 7.57
CA PRO A 177 31.68 -8.56 7.89
C PRO A 177 33.02 -8.38 7.19
N GLY A 178 33.03 -7.76 6.00
CA GLY A 178 34.23 -7.46 5.24
C GLY A 178 34.91 -6.12 5.61
N GLY A 179 34.48 -5.45 6.68
CA GLY A 179 34.97 -4.13 7.07
C GLY A 179 34.12 -3.00 6.50
N THR A 180 34.70 -1.80 6.42
CA THR A 180 34.01 -0.60 5.94
C THR A 180 34.22 -0.43 4.42
N ARG A 181 33.14 -0.13 3.71
CA ARG A 181 33.11 0.15 2.27
C ARG A 181 32.27 1.38 1.95
N THR A 182 32.47 1.99 0.81
CA THR A 182 31.68 3.11 0.33
C THR A 182 30.86 2.71 -0.89
N VAL A 183 29.64 3.22 -0.96
CA VAL A 183 28.74 3.10 -2.11
C VAL A 183 28.31 4.52 -2.52
N ARG A 184 28.47 4.85 -3.79
CA ARG A 184 27.99 6.10 -4.36
C ARG A 184 26.65 5.86 -5.05
N SER A 185 25.70 6.76 -4.86
CA SER A 185 24.37 6.63 -5.45
C SER A 185 23.85 7.96 -5.99
N ARG A 186 22.88 7.89 -6.91
CA ARG A 186 22.13 9.07 -7.33
C ARG A 186 21.05 9.43 -6.31
N TYR A 187 20.47 8.41 -5.69
CA TYR A 187 19.43 8.57 -4.67
C TYR A 187 19.66 7.60 -3.51
N VAL A 188 19.35 8.06 -2.30
CA VAL A 188 19.28 7.23 -1.10
C VAL A 188 17.88 7.31 -0.51
N VAL A 189 17.33 6.17 -0.10
CA VAL A 189 16.04 6.12 0.60
C VAL A 189 16.21 5.43 1.95
N GLY A 190 16.05 6.21 3.03
CA GLY A 190 16.07 5.73 4.42
C GLY A 190 14.74 5.08 4.79
N CYS A 191 14.76 3.74 4.87
CA CYS A 191 13.68 2.88 5.35
C CYS A 191 14.10 2.16 6.63
N ASP A 192 15.03 2.76 7.40
CA ASP A 192 15.79 2.19 8.51
C ASP A 192 15.12 2.38 9.88
N GLY A 193 13.81 2.70 9.86
CA GLY A 193 12.93 2.64 11.00
C GLY A 193 13.06 3.82 11.97
N ALA A 194 12.40 3.71 13.13
CA ALA A 194 12.25 4.80 14.09
C ALA A 194 13.59 5.39 14.60
N ARG A 195 14.67 4.62 14.57
CA ARG A 195 16.04 5.05 14.94
C ARG A 195 16.91 5.29 13.70
N SER A 196 16.33 5.89 12.67
CA SER A 196 16.95 6.09 11.37
C SER A 196 18.28 6.84 11.43
N THR A 197 19.32 6.21 10.90
CA THR A 197 20.64 6.81 10.67
C THR A 197 20.57 7.82 9.53
N VAL A 198 19.77 7.53 8.48
CA VAL A 198 19.57 8.45 7.35
C VAL A 198 18.93 9.76 7.82
N ARG A 199 17.86 9.69 8.62
CA ARG A 199 17.22 10.90 9.19
C ARG A 199 18.21 11.71 10.03
N THR A 200 18.99 11.02 10.89
CA THR A 200 20.00 11.68 11.73
C THR A 200 21.06 12.38 10.91
N ALA A 201 21.52 11.75 9.82
CA ALA A 201 22.51 12.33 8.90
C ALA A 201 21.98 13.59 8.18
N LEU A 202 20.66 13.68 7.96
CA LEU A 202 19.99 14.88 7.45
C LEU A 202 19.81 15.98 8.49
N GLY A 203 20.10 15.73 9.77
CA GLY A 203 19.83 16.65 10.87
C GLY A 203 18.33 16.79 11.22
N HIS A 204 17.48 15.88 10.74
CA HIS A 204 16.03 15.92 10.99
C HIS A 204 15.67 15.23 12.29
N GLY A 205 14.77 15.86 13.05
CA GLY A 205 14.20 15.30 14.28
C GLY A 205 12.89 14.54 14.04
N LEU A 206 12.45 13.81 15.05
CA LEU A 206 11.08 13.30 15.16
C LEU A 206 10.37 14.07 16.28
N ASP A 207 9.47 14.99 15.91
CA ASP A 207 8.71 15.77 16.85
C ASP A 207 7.41 15.08 17.26
N GLY A 208 7.09 15.11 18.55
CA GLY A 208 5.88 14.52 19.09
C GLY A 208 6.01 14.06 20.53
N ALA A 209 4.90 13.62 21.10
CA ALA A 209 4.82 13.16 22.48
C ALA A 209 4.73 11.64 22.58
N ALA A 210 5.33 11.06 23.61
CA ALA A 210 5.00 9.72 24.05
C ALA A 210 3.66 9.80 24.82
N ALA A 211 2.68 8.99 24.46
CA ALA A 211 1.37 8.98 25.12
C ALA A 211 1.43 8.33 26.51
N ARG A 212 2.60 7.86 26.95
CA ARG A 212 2.87 7.19 28.24
C ARG A 212 1.90 6.05 28.61
N GLN A 213 1.16 5.54 27.62
CA GLN A 213 0.33 4.35 27.78
C GLN A 213 1.15 3.10 27.46
N LEU A 214 1.15 2.16 28.39
CA LEU A 214 1.82 0.89 28.23
C LEU A 214 0.80 -0.18 27.79
N TRP A 215 1.15 -0.89 26.76
CA TRP A 215 0.37 -2.03 26.24
C TRP A 215 1.27 -3.27 26.14
N GLY A 216 0.76 -4.38 26.67
CA GLY A 216 1.33 -5.70 26.40
C GLY A 216 0.70 -6.29 25.15
N VAL A 217 1.50 -6.94 24.33
CA VAL A 217 1.01 -7.66 23.15
C VAL A 217 1.59 -9.06 23.16
N MET A 218 0.75 -10.08 22.92
CA MET A 218 1.20 -11.46 22.85
C MET A 218 0.45 -12.25 21.77
N ASP A 219 1.19 -13.09 21.05
CA ASP A 219 0.66 -14.09 20.12
C ASP A 219 0.66 -15.45 20.81
N VAL A 220 -0.50 -16.08 20.90
CA VAL A 220 -0.65 -17.30 21.68
C VAL A 220 -1.50 -18.37 20.98
N LEU A 221 -1.18 -19.61 21.33
CA LEU A 221 -2.10 -20.75 21.19
C LEU A 221 -2.76 -20.96 22.55
N ALA A 222 -4.08 -20.86 22.62
CA ALA A 222 -4.84 -20.97 23.86
C ALA A 222 -6.03 -21.92 23.73
N VAL A 223 -6.41 -22.54 24.85
CA VAL A 223 -7.68 -23.26 25.01
C VAL A 223 -8.62 -22.35 25.81
N THR A 224 -9.82 -22.15 25.32
CA THR A 224 -10.80 -21.24 25.92
C THR A 224 -12.22 -21.64 25.54
N ASP A 225 -13.19 -21.32 26.39
CA ASP A 225 -14.63 -21.38 26.12
C ASP A 225 -15.21 -20.00 25.73
N PHE A 226 -14.35 -18.96 25.57
CA PHE A 226 -14.79 -17.65 25.11
C PHE A 226 -15.32 -17.76 23.67
N PRO A 227 -16.62 -17.47 23.44
CA PRO A 227 -17.30 -17.85 22.20
C PRO A 227 -16.81 -17.10 20.96
N ASP A 228 -16.29 -15.87 21.12
CA ASP A 228 -15.85 -15.01 20.03
C ASP A 228 -14.32 -15.04 19.80
N ILE A 229 -13.63 -16.06 20.31
CA ILE A 229 -12.16 -16.13 20.20
C ILE A 229 -11.65 -16.06 18.76
N ARG A 230 -12.49 -16.39 17.77
CA ARG A 230 -12.18 -16.32 16.34
C ARG A 230 -12.78 -15.12 15.63
N LEU A 231 -13.25 -14.11 16.38
CA LEU A 231 -13.62 -12.79 15.87
C LEU A 231 -12.67 -11.73 16.41
N LYS A 232 -12.57 -10.61 15.72
CA LYS A 232 -11.93 -9.42 16.30
C LYS A 232 -12.82 -8.91 17.42
N CYS A 233 -12.31 -8.82 18.64
CA CYS A 233 -13.09 -8.48 19.82
C CYS A 233 -12.47 -7.31 20.56
N ALA A 234 -13.25 -6.25 20.79
CA ALA A 234 -12.93 -5.20 21.73
C ALA A 234 -13.64 -5.49 23.05
N ILE A 235 -12.88 -5.78 24.09
CA ILE A 235 -13.37 -6.23 25.39
C ILE A 235 -12.99 -5.22 26.45
N GLN A 236 -13.97 -4.80 27.24
CA GLN A 236 -13.78 -3.96 28.42
C GLN A 236 -14.33 -4.69 29.66
N SER A 237 -13.47 -4.94 30.63
CA SER A 237 -13.88 -5.44 31.94
C SER A 237 -14.36 -4.31 32.85
N ALA A 238 -15.10 -4.64 33.89
CA ALA A 238 -15.57 -3.67 34.87
C ALA A 238 -14.41 -2.99 35.62
N ASP A 239 -13.36 -3.73 35.98
CA ASP A 239 -12.24 -3.31 36.85
C ASP A 239 -10.86 -3.76 36.39
N GLN A 240 -10.78 -4.68 35.41
CA GLN A 240 -9.54 -5.29 34.94
C GLN A 240 -8.95 -4.65 33.68
N GLY A 241 -9.51 -3.54 33.18
CA GLY A 241 -9.05 -2.85 31.99
C GLY A 241 -9.59 -3.44 30.69
N SER A 242 -8.87 -3.22 29.59
CA SER A 242 -9.33 -3.53 28.24
C SER A 242 -8.41 -4.51 27.55
N ILE A 243 -8.98 -5.36 26.69
CA ILE A 243 -8.26 -6.24 25.76
C ILE A 243 -8.85 -6.09 24.36
N LEU A 244 -7.97 -6.04 23.35
CA LEU A 244 -8.34 -6.28 21.96
C LEU A 244 -7.83 -7.66 21.56
N ILE A 245 -8.74 -8.56 21.14
CA ILE A 245 -8.41 -9.86 20.57
C ILE A 245 -8.45 -9.75 19.06
N ILE A 246 -7.40 -10.22 18.41
CA ILE A 246 -7.32 -10.30 16.95
C ILE A 246 -6.91 -11.74 16.59
N PRO A 247 -7.78 -12.52 15.92
CA PRO A 247 -7.39 -13.81 15.40
C PRO A 247 -6.26 -13.67 14.38
N ARG A 248 -5.36 -14.66 14.41
CA ARG A 248 -4.23 -14.73 13.49
C ARG A 248 -4.45 -15.83 12.45
N GLU A 249 -3.57 -15.85 11.47
CA GLU A 249 -3.45 -16.93 10.49
C GLU A 249 -3.30 -18.30 11.16
N GLY A 250 -3.52 -19.37 10.41
CA GLY A 250 -3.35 -20.76 10.85
C GLY A 250 -4.49 -21.35 11.68
N GLY A 251 -5.61 -20.62 11.87
CA GLY A 251 -6.86 -21.18 12.44
C GLY A 251 -6.94 -21.18 13.97
N ALA A 252 -5.84 -21.26 14.71
CA ALA A 252 -5.85 -21.42 16.18
C ALA A 252 -5.16 -20.28 16.94
N MET A 253 -4.20 -19.58 16.32
CA MET A 253 -3.44 -18.52 16.96
C MET A 253 -4.28 -17.26 17.10
N VAL A 254 -4.11 -16.56 18.24
CA VAL A 254 -4.72 -15.27 18.50
C VAL A 254 -3.69 -14.28 19.04
N ARG A 255 -3.86 -13.00 18.68
CA ARG A 255 -3.12 -11.89 19.25
C ARG A 255 -3.96 -11.17 20.28
N LEU A 256 -3.38 -10.89 21.43
CA LEU A 256 -3.98 -10.11 22.51
C LEU A 256 -3.21 -8.79 22.64
N TYR A 257 -3.92 -7.67 22.57
CA TYR A 257 -3.44 -6.36 23.00
C TYR A 257 -4.05 -6.07 24.36
N ILE A 258 -3.23 -5.98 25.40
CA ILE A 258 -3.65 -5.91 26.81
C ILE A 258 -3.22 -4.56 27.38
N GLU A 259 -4.17 -3.79 27.89
CA GLU A 259 -3.88 -2.53 28.56
C GLU A 259 -3.18 -2.78 29.90
N LEU A 260 -2.00 -2.17 30.08
CA LEU A 260 -1.21 -2.28 31.32
C LEU A 260 -1.25 -1.01 32.19
N GLY A 261 -1.84 0.07 31.65
CA GLY A 261 -2.02 1.34 32.36
C GLY A 261 -1.10 2.45 31.85
N THR A 262 -0.97 3.51 32.66
CA THR A 262 -0.17 4.71 32.34
C THR A 262 1.14 4.67 33.10
N MET A 263 2.25 4.94 32.40
CA MET A 263 3.58 5.02 33.01
C MET A 263 3.77 6.33 33.77
N SER A 264 4.38 6.27 34.96
CA SER A 264 4.74 7.43 35.76
C SER A 264 6.24 7.72 35.71
N GLY A 265 6.64 8.98 35.74
CA GLY A 265 8.05 9.39 35.74
C GLY A 265 8.78 9.17 34.43
N ASP A 266 10.12 8.98 34.51
CA ASP A 266 11.01 8.78 33.35
C ASP A 266 11.22 7.30 32.96
N THR A 267 10.42 6.38 33.51
CA THR A 267 10.50 4.94 33.23
C THR A 267 10.13 4.69 31.75
N ARG A 268 10.90 3.84 31.08
CA ARG A 268 10.62 3.39 29.70
C ARG A 268 9.97 2.01 29.72
N ALA A 269 9.16 1.69 28.72
CA ALA A 269 8.56 0.35 28.58
C ALA A 269 9.62 -0.78 28.56
N ALA A 270 10.80 -0.50 27.99
CA ALA A 270 11.91 -1.44 27.95
C ALA A 270 12.53 -1.75 29.32
N ASP A 271 12.31 -0.88 30.32
CA ASP A 271 12.83 -1.03 31.66
C ASP A 271 11.83 -1.77 32.59
N MET A 272 10.65 -2.10 32.09
CA MET A 272 9.61 -2.84 32.80
C MET A 272 9.69 -4.32 32.45
N ASP A 273 9.78 -5.16 33.47
CA ASP A 273 9.79 -6.62 33.31
C ASP A 273 8.37 -7.16 33.02
N VAL A 274 7.87 -6.90 31.81
CA VAL A 274 6.56 -7.40 31.36
C VAL A 274 6.73 -8.80 30.79
N THR A 275 6.32 -9.79 31.58
CA THR A 275 6.44 -11.20 31.19
C THR A 275 5.18 -11.74 30.52
N ALA A 276 5.32 -12.82 29.76
CA ALA A 276 4.19 -13.53 29.16
C ALA A 276 3.19 -14.03 30.20
N ASP A 277 3.67 -14.46 31.36
CA ASP A 277 2.81 -14.93 32.46
C ASP A 277 1.96 -13.82 33.07
N MET A 278 2.52 -12.62 33.20
CA MET A 278 1.76 -11.43 33.62
C MET A 278 0.66 -11.09 32.64
N LEU A 279 0.98 -11.11 31.34
CA LEU A 279 0.01 -10.86 30.28
C LEU A 279 -1.08 -11.94 30.24
N ALA A 280 -0.73 -13.19 30.40
CA ALA A 280 -1.68 -14.30 30.44
C ALA A 280 -2.60 -14.22 31.68
N ALA A 281 -2.05 -13.84 32.84
CA ALA A 281 -2.85 -13.62 34.07
C ALA A 281 -3.84 -12.46 33.87
N ARG A 282 -3.39 -11.36 33.25
CA ARG A 282 -4.26 -10.20 32.98
C ARG A 282 -5.36 -10.57 31.97
N ALA A 283 -5.02 -11.32 30.91
CA ALA A 283 -6.00 -11.80 29.94
C ALA A 283 -7.09 -12.66 30.62
N ARG A 284 -6.72 -13.60 31.49
CA ARG A 284 -7.68 -14.40 32.25
C ARG A 284 -8.61 -13.55 33.12
N ALA A 285 -8.05 -12.54 33.82
CA ALA A 285 -8.84 -11.65 34.65
C ALA A 285 -9.88 -10.84 33.86
N VAL A 286 -9.50 -10.33 32.69
CA VAL A 286 -10.41 -9.56 31.82
C VAL A 286 -11.47 -10.43 31.18
N LEU A 287 -11.13 -11.69 30.80
CA LEU A 287 -12.04 -12.61 30.12
C LEU A 287 -12.98 -13.36 31.06
N ALA A 288 -12.82 -13.21 32.38
CA ALA A 288 -13.73 -13.86 33.34
C ALA A 288 -15.21 -13.50 33.03
N PRO A 289 -16.15 -14.46 33.10
CA PRO A 289 -16.03 -15.80 33.70
C PRO A 289 -15.49 -16.89 32.80
N TYR A 290 -15.12 -16.56 31.55
CA TYR A 290 -14.63 -17.55 30.59
C TYR A 290 -13.24 -18.05 30.95
N ASP A 291 -13.01 -19.35 30.74
CA ASP A 291 -11.68 -19.94 30.93
C ASP A 291 -10.75 -19.55 29.78
N PHE A 292 -9.50 -19.25 30.11
CA PHE A 292 -8.47 -18.90 29.11
C PHE A 292 -7.12 -19.46 29.52
N GLN A 293 -6.70 -20.54 28.87
CA GLN A 293 -5.47 -21.27 29.16
C GLN A 293 -4.48 -21.14 28.00
N VAL A 294 -3.43 -20.34 28.19
CA VAL A 294 -2.32 -20.23 27.26
C VAL A 294 -1.54 -21.55 27.25
N ARG A 295 -1.41 -22.19 26.10
CA ARG A 295 -0.65 -23.43 25.90
C ARG A 295 0.75 -23.16 25.38
N GLN A 296 0.88 -22.14 24.51
CA GLN A 296 2.15 -21.72 23.95
C GLN A 296 2.13 -20.23 23.66
N VAL A 297 3.24 -19.56 23.92
CA VAL A 297 3.49 -18.16 23.55
C VAL A 297 4.42 -18.19 22.35
N ALA A 298 3.94 -17.72 21.20
CA ALA A 298 4.76 -17.60 20.00
C ALA A 298 5.63 -16.33 20.05
N TRP A 299 5.07 -15.27 20.62
CA TRP A 299 5.74 -13.98 20.75
C TRP A 299 5.05 -13.11 21.81
N CYS A 300 5.82 -12.27 22.51
CA CYS A 300 5.28 -11.21 23.35
C CYS A 300 6.19 -9.98 23.38
N SER A 301 5.61 -8.82 23.63
CA SER A 301 6.32 -7.55 23.79
C SER A 301 5.48 -6.54 24.56
N ALA A 302 6.14 -5.52 25.12
CA ALA A 302 5.50 -4.35 25.65
C ALA A 302 5.82 -3.12 24.81
N TYR A 303 4.83 -2.27 24.58
CA TYR A 303 4.95 -1.07 23.78
C TYR A 303 4.61 0.18 24.57
N GLU A 304 5.48 1.16 24.45
CA GLU A 304 5.17 2.55 24.74
C GLU A 304 4.69 3.23 23.46
N ILE A 305 3.52 3.85 23.51
CA ILE A 305 2.95 4.56 22.37
C ILE A 305 3.69 5.87 22.17
N GLY A 306 4.33 6.03 21.01
CA GLY A 306 4.97 7.27 20.58
C GLY A 306 4.38 7.76 19.26
N GLN A 307 3.85 8.99 19.27
CA GLN A 307 3.27 9.65 18.10
C GLN A 307 4.21 10.76 17.68
N ARG A 308 5.02 10.49 16.65
CA ARG A 308 6.07 11.40 16.22
C ARG A 308 6.08 11.55 14.72
N LEU A 309 6.38 12.75 14.24
CA LEU A 309 6.46 13.09 12.83
C LEU A 309 7.77 13.83 12.57
N CYS A 310 8.48 13.45 11.52
CA CYS A 310 9.60 14.20 11.00
C CYS A 310 9.08 15.46 10.28
N ASP A 311 9.80 16.55 10.38
CA ASP A 311 9.43 17.81 9.72
C ASP A 311 9.55 17.75 8.19
N ARG A 312 10.49 16.93 7.68
CA ARG A 312 10.72 16.71 6.25
C ARG A 312 11.03 15.25 5.94
N PHE A 313 10.58 14.80 4.75
CA PHE A 313 10.79 13.45 4.25
C PHE A 313 11.86 13.38 3.15
N ASP A 314 12.52 14.50 2.88
CA ASP A 314 13.61 14.61 1.91
C ASP A 314 14.64 15.68 2.30
N ASP A 315 15.76 15.74 1.59
CA ASP A 315 16.82 16.72 1.76
C ASP A 315 16.72 17.92 0.81
N ALA A 316 15.58 18.10 0.13
CA ALA A 316 15.40 19.23 -0.78
C ALA A 316 15.35 20.57 -0.04
N ASN A 317 15.83 21.61 -0.70
CA ASN A 317 15.60 23.00 -0.34
C ASN A 317 15.06 23.78 -1.56
N ASP A 318 14.94 25.08 -1.48
CA ASP A 318 14.38 25.88 -2.57
C ASP A 318 15.23 25.78 -3.85
N ASP A 319 16.54 25.64 -3.71
CA ASP A 319 17.52 25.65 -4.81
C ASP A 319 17.89 24.26 -5.30
N THR A 320 17.68 23.19 -4.50
CA THR A 320 18.18 21.84 -4.82
C THR A 320 17.07 20.80 -4.90
N SER A 321 17.13 19.95 -5.92
CA SER A 321 16.28 18.75 -6.01
C SER A 321 16.66 17.72 -4.96
N PRO A 322 15.70 16.92 -4.44
CA PRO A 322 15.99 15.91 -3.44
C PRO A 322 16.87 14.78 -4.01
N ARG A 323 17.79 14.28 -3.18
CA ARG A 323 18.63 13.11 -3.44
C ARG A 323 18.51 12.07 -2.34
N ILE A 324 18.05 12.48 -1.15
CA ILE A 324 17.88 11.61 0.00
C ILE A 324 16.43 11.70 0.46
N PHE A 325 15.79 10.56 0.67
CA PHE A 325 14.39 10.45 1.09
C PHE A 325 14.28 9.61 2.36
N LEU A 326 13.20 9.81 3.10
CA LEU A 326 12.79 9.00 4.25
C LEU A 326 11.42 8.38 3.96
N ALA A 327 11.20 7.13 4.38
CA ALA A 327 9.93 6.44 4.23
C ALA A 327 9.61 5.56 5.45
N GLY A 328 8.32 5.43 5.78
CA GLY A 328 7.84 4.64 6.90
C GLY A 328 8.28 5.17 8.25
N ASP A 329 8.64 4.28 9.19
CA ASP A 329 9.01 4.65 10.56
C ASP A 329 10.25 5.57 10.63
N ALA A 330 11.02 5.70 9.56
CA ALA A 330 12.11 6.67 9.48
C ALA A 330 11.60 8.11 9.53
N CYS A 331 10.38 8.37 9.09
CA CYS A 331 9.79 9.72 9.06
C CYS A 331 8.54 9.89 9.92
N HIS A 332 7.84 8.84 10.31
CA HIS A 332 6.69 8.91 11.23
C HIS A 332 6.53 7.65 12.06
N THR A 333 6.21 7.82 13.35
CA THR A 333 5.88 6.71 14.25
C THR A 333 4.55 6.97 14.93
N HIS A 334 3.78 5.92 15.15
CA HIS A 334 2.46 6.00 15.77
C HIS A 334 2.14 4.71 16.56
N SER A 335 0.98 4.66 17.23
CA SER A 335 0.59 3.50 18.01
C SER A 335 0.18 2.30 17.14
N PRO A 336 0.34 1.06 17.64
CA PRO A 336 -0.10 -0.13 16.93
C PRO A 336 -1.62 -0.32 16.92
N LYS A 337 -2.39 0.47 17.70
CA LYS A 337 -3.82 0.29 17.96
C LYS A 337 -4.70 0.28 16.71
N ALA A 338 -4.35 1.09 15.72
CA ALA A 338 -5.10 1.19 14.48
C ALA A 338 -4.62 0.24 13.37
N GLY A 339 -3.54 -0.52 13.60
CA GLY A 339 -2.97 -1.43 12.59
C GLY A 339 -2.43 -0.72 11.34
N GLN A 340 -2.14 0.59 11.40
CA GLN A 340 -1.83 1.39 10.21
C GLN A 340 -0.34 1.45 9.84
N GLY A 341 0.59 1.12 10.75
CA GLY A 341 2.03 1.35 10.56
C GLY A 341 2.59 0.73 9.30
N MET A 342 2.42 -0.56 9.13
CA MET A 342 2.88 -1.27 7.95
C MET A 342 2.21 -0.73 6.68
N ASN A 343 0.91 -0.46 6.72
CA ASN A 343 0.13 0.00 5.58
C ASN A 343 0.61 1.37 5.05
N VAL A 344 0.82 2.33 5.94
CA VAL A 344 1.29 3.68 5.56
C VAL A 344 2.75 3.64 5.12
N SER A 345 3.61 2.84 5.77
CA SER A 345 5.01 2.64 5.36
C SER A 345 5.12 2.08 3.93
N MET A 346 4.30 1.09 3.59
CA MET A 346 4.25 0.55 2.23
C MET A 346 3.71 1.57 1.22
N ALA A 347 2.70 2.36 1.62
CA ALA A 347 2.13 3.40 0.77
C ALA A 347 3.11 4.54 0.47
N ASP A 348 4.00 4.90 1.42
CA ASP A 348 5.09 5.85 1.16
C ASP A 348 6.01 5.35 0.05
N ALA A 349 6.47 4.12 0.19
CA ALA A 349 7.37 3.48 -0.77
C ALA A 349 6.73 3.32 -2.16
N PHE A 350 5.46 2.90 -2.20
CA PHE A 350 4.73 2.74 -3.46
C PHE A 350 4.49 4.06 -4.19
N ASN A 351 4.31 5.15 -3.43
CA ASN A 351 4.23 6.51 -3.97
C ASN A 351 5.57 7.00 -4.54
N LEU A 352 6.71 6.69 -3.88
CA LEU A 352 8.04 7.17 -4.25
C LEU A 352 8.64 6.38 -5.42
N GLY A 353 8.48 5.05 -5.45
CA GLY A 353 9.26 4.18 -6.32
C GLY A 353 9.04 4.45 -7.82
N TRP A 354 7.80 4.62 -8.28
CA TRP A 354 7.52 4.95 -9.68
C TRP A 354 8.04 6.34 -10.08
N LYS A 355 8.07 7.30 -9.14
CA LYS A 355 8.61 8.65 -9.38
C LYS A 355 10.13 8.60 -9.57
N LEU A 356 10.83 7.83 -8.73
CA LEU A 356 12.27 7.57 -8.89
C LEU A 356 12.56 6.91 -10.24
N ALA A 357 11.81 5.87 -10.59
CA ALA A 357 11.98 5.17 -11.85
C ALA A 357 11.75 6.11 -13.06
N ALA A 358 10.68 6.91 -13.06
CA ALA A 358 10.39 7.86 -14.13
C ALA A 358 11.50 8.91 -14.32
N VAL A 359 12.06 9.43 -13.23
CA VAL A 359 13.15 10.40 -13.28
C VAL A 359 14.46 9.75 -13.73
N LEU A 360 14.81 8.57 -13.20
CA LEU A 360 16.03 7.86 -13.56
C LEU A 360 16.07 7.44 -15.02
N ARG A 361 14.92 7.06 -15.58
CA ARG A 361 14.73 6.71 -17.00
C ARG A 361 14.58 7.94 -17.90
N GLY A 362 14.66 9.15 -17.35
CA GLY A 362 14.53 10.41 -18.10
C GLY A 362 13.13 10.63 -18.68
N GLN A 363 12.11 9.96 -18.13
CA GLN A 363 10.72 10.14 -18.53
C GLN A 363 10.11 11.40 -17.89
N ALA A 364 10.55 11.78 -16.70
CA ALA A 364 10.09 12.95 -15.97
C ALA A 364 11.26 13.78 -15.40
N PRO A 365 11.06 15.10 -15.17
CA PRO A 365 12.07 15.94 -14.54
C PRO A 365 12.15 15.71 -13.03
N ASP A 366 13.27 16.10 -12.43
CA ASP A 366 13.55 15.96 -10.97
C ASP A 366 12.47 16.59 -10.08
N ARG A 367 11.76 17.64 -10.55
CA ARG A 367 10.67 18.25 -9.78
C ARG A 367 9.53 17.30 -9.43
N LEU A 368 9.35 16.20 -10.21
CA LEU A 368 8.39 15.14 -9.88
C LEU A 368 8.64 14.59 -8.47
N LEU A 369 9.89 14.47 -8.06
CA LEU A 369 10.27 13.92 -6.76
C LEU A 369 9.81 14.79 -5.58
N ARG A 370 9.66 16.11 -5.77
CA ARG A 370 9.13 17.02 -4.73
C ARG A 370 7.68 16.73 -4.36
N THR A 371 6.92 16.08 -5.26
CA THR A 371 5.54 15.67 -4.98
C THR A 371 5.46 14.57 -3.92
N TYR A 372 6.56 13.85 -3.65
CA TYR A 372 6.61 12.86 -2.57
C TYR A 372 6.38 13.50 -1.20
N GLN A 373 7.20 14.50 -0.87
CA GLN A 373 7.05 15.27 0.37
C GLN A 373 5.64 15.88 0.49
N ALA A 374 5.15 16.54 -0.56
CA ALA A 374 3.85 17.20 -0.55
C ALA A 374 2.69 16.22 -0.26
N GLU A 375 2.71 15.06 -0.92
CA GLU A 375 1.65 14.05 -0.79
C GLU A 375 1.75 13.25 0.51
N ARG A 376 2.94 12.79 0.89
CA ARG A 376 3.09 11.82 1.98
C ARG A 376 3.17 12.47 3.36
N TYR A 377 3.77 13.65 3.47
CA TYR A 377 3.80 14.40 4.73
C TYR A 377 2.38 14.75 5.23
N ALA A 378 1.50 15.21 4.33
CA ALA A 378 0.12 15.52 4.68
C ALA A 378 -0.60 14.27 5.25
N LYS A 379 -0.40 13.10 4.62
CA LYS A 379 -1.02 11.83 5.07
C LYS A 379 -0.42 11.30 6.37
N ALA A 380 0.88 11.45 6.58
CA ALA A 380 1.49 11.11 7.86
C ALA A 380 0.98 12.01 9.00
N ARG A 381 0.75 13.30 8.75
CA ARG A 381 0.14 14.21 9.74
C ARG A 381 -1.29 13.77 10.08
N GLU A 382 -2.12 13.49 9.07
CA GLU A 382 -3.48 12.95 9.28
C GLU A 382 -3.45 11.67 10.14
N LEU A 383 -2.48 10.78 9.91
CA LEU A 383 -2.30 9.56 10.71
C LEU A 383 -1.99 9.87 12.17
N ILE A 384 -1.06 10.80 12.41
CA ILE A 384 -0.69 11.20 13.79
C ILE A 384 -1.88 11.83 14.51
N ASP A 385 -2.65 12.68 13.84
CA ASP A 385 -3.83 13.34 14.41
C ASP A 385 -4.95 12.32 14.70
N PHE A 386 -5.20 11.38 13.79
CA PHE A 386 -6.11 10.25 14.00
C PHE A 386 -5.70 9.40 15.21
N ASP A 387 -4.42 9.01 15.29
CA ASP A 387 -3.92 8.17 16.38
C ASP A 387 -3.96 8.89 17.74
N ARG A 388 -3.73 10.21 17.77
CA ARG A 388 -3.90 11.04 18.98
C ARG A 388 -5.35 11.06 19.46
N ALA A 389 -6.29 11.25 18.53
CA ALA A 389 -7.72 11.25 18.85
C ALA A 389 -8.15 9.87 19.40
N LEU A 390 -7.69 8.79 18.77
CA LEU A 390 -7.94 7.42 19.23
C LEU A 390 -7.34 7.17 20.62
N ALA A 391 -6.08 7.57 20.84
CA ALA A 391 -5.41 7.43 22.13
C ALA A 391 -6.14 8.21 23.24
N THR A 392 -6.63 9.42 22.96
CA THR A 392 -7.41 10.23 23.90
C THR A 392 -8.74 9.55 24.26
N LEU A 393 -9.40 8.90 23.30
CA LEU A 393 -10.61 8.14 23.55
C LEU A 393 -10.37 7.00 24.55
N PHE A 394 -9.24 6.30 24.45
CA PHE A 394 -8.84 5.24 25.39
C PHE A 394 -8.39 5.78 26.75
N ALA A 395 -7.76 6.96 26.80
CA ALA A 395 -7.23 7.55 28.04
C ALA A 395 -8.30 8.17 28.93
N SER A 396 -9.50 8.44 28.41
CA SER A 396 -10.56 9.09 29.19
C SER A 396 -11.01 8.19 30.35
N LYS A 397 -10.73 8.59 31.60
CA LYS A 397 -11.11 7.91 32.83
C LYS A 397 -12.63 7.76 33.05
N SER A 398 -13.45 8.30 32.17
CA SER A 398 -14.90 8.08 32.15
C SER A 398 -15.21 6.69 31.57
N GLN A 399 -14.79 5.67 32.28
CA GLN A 399 -15.15 4.25 32.04
C GLN A 399 -16.60 3.98 32.44
N GLY A 400 -17.51 4.86 32.06
CA GLY A 400 -18.94 4.67 32.22
C GLY A 400 -19.56 4.05 30.97
N ALA A 401 -20.84 3.67 31.05
CA ALA A 401 -21.66 2.99 30.04
C ALA A 401 -21.61 3.56 28.59
N GLY A 402 -20.88 4.62 28.33
CA GLY A 402 -20.76 5.25 27.02
C GLY A 402 -19.45 5.01 26.27
N PHE A 403 -18.41 4.35 26.86
CA PHE A 403 -17.12 4.18 26.17
C PHE A 403 -17.23 3.26 24.95
N ALA A 404 -17.83 2.09 25.11
CA ALA A 404 -17.96 1.12 24.02
C ALA A 404 -18.76 1.73 22.83
N GLN A 405 -19.81 2.50 23.12
CA GLN A 405 -20.57 3.20 22.09
C GLN A 405 -19.77 4.31 21.41
N ARG A 406 -18.96 5.08 22.16
CA ARG A 406 -18.07 6.11 21.58
C ARG A 406 -16.99 5.48 20.72
N TYR A 407 -16.38 4.37 21.19
CA TYR A 407 -15.36 3.63 20.44
C TYR A 407 -15.93 3.04 19.15
N GLN A 408 -17.08 2.37 19.24
CA GLN A 408 -17.79 1.83 18.08
C GLN A 408 -18.13 2.92 17.07
N ARG A 409 -18.71 4.06 17.54
CA ARG A 409 -19.02 5.20 16.66
C ARG A 409 -17.77 5.78 16.01
N TYR A 410 -16.70 5.93 16.77
CA TYR A 410 -15.42 6.40 16.24
C TYR A 410 -14.88 5.46 15.16
N PHE A 411 -14.94 4.15 15.40
CA PHE A 411 -14.49 3.12 14.45
C PHE A 411 -15.31 3.15 13.16
N GLN A 412 -16.64 3.24 13.27
CA GLN A 412 -17.54 3.36 12.10
C GLN A 412 -17.31 4.65 11.30
N GLN A 413 -17.11 5.78 11.98
CA GLN A 413 -16.82 7.06 11.31
C GLN A 413 -15.50 7.05 10.55
N HIS A 414 -14.53 6.25 10.98
CA HIS A 414 -13.20 6.18 10.41
C HIS A 414 -12.94 4.87 9.62
N ALA A 415 -13.98 4.08 9.33
CA ALA A 415 -13.87 2.79 8.64
C ALA A 415 -13.12 2.92 7.29
N ARG A 416 -13.45 3.92 6.48
CA ARG A 416 -12.77 4.20 5.20
C ARG A 416 -11.30 4.60 5.38
N TYR A 417 -10.98 5.30 6.47
CA TYR A 417 -9.62 5.68 6.80
C TYR A 417 -8.80 4.45 7.20
N THR A 418 -9.32 3.61 8.09
CA THR A 418 -8.64 2.38 8.55
C THR A 418 -8.51 1.34 7.45
N ALA A 419 -9.45 1.29 6.49
CA ALA A 419 -9.33 0.50 5.28
C ALA A 419 -8.28 1.06 4.28
N GLY A 420 -7.70 2.24 4.54
CA GLY A 420 -6.69 2.89 3.72
C GLY A 420 -7.23 3.54 2.43
N VAL A 421 -8.55 3.60 2.25
CA VAL A 421 -9.19 4.05 1.00
C VAL A 421 -9.68 5.50 1.04
N ALA A 422 -9.55 6.18 2.18
CA ALA A 422 -9.91 7.60 2.33
C ALA A 422 -8.83 8.58 1.81
N THR A 423 -7.63 8.08 1.47
CA THR A 423 -6.54 8.94 0.99
C THR A 423 -6.94 9.67 -0.28
N ARG A 424 -6.86 10.99 -0.24
CA ARG A 424 -7.02 11.88 -1.39
C ARG A 424 -5.85 12.84 -1.49
N TYR A 425 -5.29 12.97 -2.69
CA TYR A 425 -4.24 13.96 -3.00
C TYR A 425 -4.85 15.19 -3.64
N ASP A 426 -4.34 16.36 -3.27
CA ASP A 426 -4.77 17.63 -3.80
C ASP A 426 -4.25 17.84 -5.25
N PRO A 427 -4.86 18.76 -6.02
CA PRO A 427 -4.37 19.14 -7.33
C PRO A 427 -2.88 19.57 -7.30
N SER A 428 -2.13 19.04 -8.28
CA SER A 428 -0.67 19.22 -8.38
C SER A 428 -0.23 18.99 -9.84
N ASP A 429 1.08 18.92 -10.10
CA ASP A 429 1.57 18.57 -11.44
C ASP A 429 1.13 17.16 -11.91
N ILE A 430 0.78 16.28 -10.97
CA ILE A 430 0.40 14.88 -11.24
C ILE A 430 -1.04 14.53 -10.81
N VAL A 431 -1.81 15.50 -10.39
CA VAL A 431 -3.25 15.40 -10.09
C VAL A 431 -3.94 16.63 -10.64
N ALA A 432 -4.87 16.46 -11.57
CA ALA A 432 -5.61 17.55 -12.20
C ALA A 432 -6.68 18.13 -11.27
N ASP A 433 -7.18 19.31 -11.61
CA ASP A 433 -8.42 19.83 -11.05
C ASP A 433 -9.61 18.96 -11.48
N PRO A 434 -10.62 18.74 -10.61
CA PRO A 434 -11.73 17.84 -10.90
C PRO A 434 -12.81 18.46 -11.81
N ALA A 435 -12.43 19.14 -12.88
CA ALA A 435 -13.31 19.91 -13.75
C ALA A 435 -14.40 19.05 -14.44
N HIS A 436 -14.13 17.76 -14.65
CA HIS A 436 -15.04 16.81 -15.32
C HIS A 436 -15.45 15.65 -14.40
N GLN A 437 -15.44 15.86 -13.09
CA GLN A 437 -15.78 14.83 -12.11
C GLN A 437 -17.20 14.28 -12.27
N ASP A 438 -18.10 15.07 -12.84
CA ASP A 438 -19.48 14.69 -13.15
C ASP A 438 -19.59 13.52 -14.15
N ARG A 439 -18.53 13.22 -14.91
CA ARG A 439 -18.47 12.08 -15.84
C ARG A 439 -18.19 10.74 -15.19
N ALA A 440 -17.63 10.74 -13.97
CA ALA A 440 -17.25 9.53 -13.23
C ALA A 440 -17.24 9.81 -11.73
N THR A 441 -18.42 9.93 -11.12
CA THR A 441 -18.57 10.39 -9.74
C THR A 441 -17.98 9.45 -8.70
N GLY A 442 -17.87 8.16 -9.00
CA GLY A 442 -17.27 7.13 -8.13
C GLY A 442 -15.77 6.90 -8.37
N LEU A 443 -15.16 7.54 -9.40
CA LEU A 443 -13.71 7.54 -9.66
C LEU A 443 -13.15 8.94 -9.37
N VAL A 444 -13.02 9.26 -8.08
CA VAL A 444 -12.72 10.63 -7.63
C VAL A 444 -11.26 11.00 -7.90
N VAL A 445 -11.04 12.16 -8.52
CA VAL A 445 -9.68 12.70 -8.76
C VAL A 445 -8.94 12.88 -7.44
N GLY A 446 -7.71 12.40 -7.42
CA GLY A 446 -6.84 12.38 -6.24
C GLY A 446 -7.04 11.17 -5.33
N MET A 447 -8.09 10.36 -5.52
CA MET A 447 -8.31 9.11 -4.79
C MET A 447 -7.85 7.88 -5.60
N ARG A 448 -7.74 6.73 -4.92
CA ARG A 448 -7.41 5.47 -5.59
C ARG A 448 -8.42 5.12 -6.67
N PHE A 449 -7.99 4.42 -7.72
CA PHE A 449 -8.89 3.83 -8.70
C PHE A 449 -9.72 2.74 -8.01
N HIS A 450 -11.02 2.96 -7.92
CA HIS A 450 -11.95 2.04 -7.27
C HIS A 450 -12.38 0.96 -8.27
N SER A 451 -11.89 -0.27 -8.10
CA SER A 451 -12.15 -1.40 -8.99
C SER A 451 -13.62 -1.80 -9.01
N ALA A 452 -14.03 -2.42 -10.09
CA ALA A 452 -15.29 -3.15 -10.19
C ALA A 452 -15.12 -4.31 -11.20
N PRO A 453 -16.00 -5.33 -11.14
CA PRO A 453 -15.98 -6.46 -12.08
C PRO A 453 -16.28 -6.02 -13.51
N VAL A 454 -15.52 -6.60 -14.44
CA VAL A 454 -15.71 -6.46 -15.89
C VAL A 454 -15.47 -7.80 -16.58
N ILE A 455 -15.95 -7.94 -17.80
CA ILE A 455 -15.70 -9.10 -18.67
C ILE A 455 -14.65 -8.71 -19.73
N ARG A 456 -13.54 -9.43 -19.79
CA ARG A 456 -12.54 -9.25 -20.84
C ARG A 456 -13.09 -9.76 -22.16
N LEU A 457 -13.06 -8.91 -23.21
CA LEU A 457 -13.71 -9.21 -24.49
C LEU A 457 -13.14 -10.47 -25.16
N ALA A 458 -11.82 -10.64 -25.14
CA ALA A 458 -11.13 -11.67 -25.91
C ALA A 458 -11.45 -13.11 -25.48
N ASP A 459 -11.75 -13.38 -24.21
CA ASP A 459 -11.94 -14.72 -23.65
C ASP A 459 -13.13 -14.83 -22.69
N ALA A 460 -13.96 -13.79 -22.61
CA ALA A 460 -15.11 -13.69 -21.71
C ALA A 460 -14.77 -13.91 -20.21
N LYS A 461 -13.51 -13.69 -19.82
CA LYS A 461 -13.08 -13.87 -18.44
C LYS A 461 -13.54 -12.70 -17.57
N ARG A 462 -14.22 -13.00 -16.46
CA ARG A 462 -14.53 -12.02 -15.42
C ARG A 462 -13.25 -11.64 -14.66
N VAL A 463 -12.97 -10.35 -14.57
CA VAL A 463 -11.80 -9.80 -13.88
C VAL A 463 -12.18 -8.53 -13.13
N GLU A 464 -11.39 -8.18 -12.12
CA GLU A 464 -11.46 -6.86 -11.48
C GLU A 464 -10.66 -5.84 -12.31
N LEU A 465 -11.28 -4.75 -12.73
CA LEU A 465 -10.62 -3.79 -13.63
C LEU A 465 -9.39 -3.15 -12.97
N GLY A 466 -9.42 -2.87 -11.66
CA GLY A 466 -8.27 -2.32 -10.93
C GLY A 466 -7.03 -3.22 -10.94
N HIS A 467 -7.21 -4.54 -11.13
CA HIS A 467 -6.09 -5.49 -11.16
C HIS A 467 -5.24 -5.42 -12.44
N VAL A 468 -5.65 -4.64 -13.45
CA VAL A 468 -4.82 -4.37 -14.62
C VAL A 468 -3.73 -3.34 -14.35
N ILE A 469 -3.84 -2.58 -13.25
CA ILE A 469 -2.89 -1.55 -12.85
C ILE A 469 -1.77 -2.21 -12.04
N LYS A 470 -0.69 -2.59 -12.73
CA LYS A 470 0.47 -3.26 -12.13
C LYS A 470 1.51 -2.26 -11.60
N ALA A 471 2.37 -2.73 -10.70
CA ALA A 471 3.49 -1.96 -10.13
C ALA A 471 4.68 -1.88 -11.12
N ASP A 472 4.42 -1.48 -12.36
CA ASP A 472 5.37 -1.46 -13.49
C ASP A 472 5.73 -0.03 -13.96
N GLY A 473 5.35 1.00 -13.20
CA GLY A 473 5.64 2.41 -13.47
C GLY A 473 4.82 3.04 -14.59
N ARG A 474 3.91 2.32 -15.22
CA ARG A 474 3.12 2.81 -16.34
C ARG A 474 1.91 3.61 -15.90
N TRP A 475 1.66 4.71 -16.57
CA TRP A 475 0.39 5.41 -16.50
C TRP A 475 -0.67 4.68 -17.31
N ARG A 476 -1.90 4.61 -16.80
CA ARG A 476 -3.04 3.99 -17.50
C ARG A 476 -4.02 5.04 -17.95
N LEU A 477 -4.44 4.89 -19.20
CA LEU A 477 -5.60 5.56 -19.76
C LEU A 477 -6.72 4.52 -19.87
N ILE A 478 -7.80 4.72 -19.10
CA ILE A 478 -8.95 3.81 -19.11
C ILE A 478 -10.12 4.59 -19.73
N ALA A 479 -10.44 4.27 -20.98
CA ALA A 479 -11.51 4.90 -21.72
C ALA A 479 -12.83 4.13 -21.51
N PHE A 480 -13.77 4.74 -20.81
CA PHE A 480 -15.16 4.28 -20.72
C PHE A 480 -15.93 4.84 -21.91
N ALA A 481 -16.38 3.98 -22.79
CA ALA A 481 -17.10 4.36 -24.01
C ALA A 481 -18.47 4.98 -23.70
N GLY A 482 -18.84 6.02 -24.44
CA GLY A 482 -20.19 6.58 -24.43
C GLY A 482 -21.21 5.67 -25.11
N ALA A 483 -22.50 5.98 -24.97
CA ALA A 483 -23.59 5.19 -25.57
C ALA A 483 -23.41 5.04 -27.09
N GLY A 484 -23.48 3.81 -27.58
CA GLY A 484 -23.36 3.49 -29.01
C GLY A 484 -21.94 3.51 -29.56
N ASP A 485 -20.91 3.81 -28.75
CA ASP A 485 -19.51 3.67 -29.15
C ASP A 485 -19.07 2.21 -28.94
N ARG A 486 -18.82 1.51 -30.02
CA ARG A 486 -18.39 0.10 -30.11
C ARG A 486 -16.97 -0.03 -30.66
N GLY A 487 -16.19 1.04 -30.62
CA GLY A 487 -14.85 1.08 -31.19
C GLY A 487 -14.79 1.35 -32.68
N GLN A 488 -15.93 1.57 -33.36
CA GLN A 488 -16.02 1.86 -34.81
C GLN A 488 -15.37 3.21 -35.17
N THR A 489 -15.03 3.34 -36.43
CA THR A 489 -14.44 4.54 -37.01
C THR A 489 -15.32 5.76 -36.80
N GLY A 490 -15.35 6.58 -36.08
CA GLY A 490 -16.23 7.73 -35.74
C GLY A 490 -16.63 7.76 -34.28
N GLY A 491 -16.39 6.67 -33.54
CA GLY A 491 -16.54 6.64 -32.09
C GLY A 491 -15.42 7.42 -31.38
N SER A 492 -15.68 7.88 -30.15
CA SER A 492 -14.74 8.65 -29.35
C SER A 492 -13.51 7.83 -28.94
N VAL A 493 -13.69 6.53 -28.65
CA VAL A 493 -12.58 5.60 -28.34
C VAL A 493 -11.67 5.42 -29.55
N ALA A 494 -12.23 5.24 -30.76
CA ALA A 494 -11.41 5.14 -31.97
C ALA A 494 -10.69 6.46 -32.32
N ALA A 495 -11.28 7.61 -32.00
CA ALA A 495 -10.65 8.92 -32.17
C ALA A 495 -9.46 9.07 -31.19
N LEU A 496 -9.62 8.67 -29.92
CA LEU A 496 -8.54 8.63 -28.93
C LEU A 496 -7.40 7.69 -29.39
N CYS A 497 -7.72 6.50 -29.88
CA CYS A 497 -6.72 5.56 -30.40
C CYS A 497 -5.89 6.19 -31.52
N ARG A 498 -6.52 6.80 -32.55
CA ARG A 498 -5.81 7.51 -33.62
C ARG A 498 -4.93 8.63 -33.09
N TYR A 499 -5.47 9.44 -32.15
CA TYR A 499 -4.69 10.51 -31.54
C TYR A 499 -3.40 9.98 -30.87
N LEU A 500 -3.49 8.85 -30.15
CA LEU A 500 -2.36 8.25 -29.45
C LEU A 500 -1.36 7.56 -30.41
N ASP A 501 -1.84 6.93 -31.51
CA ASP A 501 -0.99 6.28 -32.51
C ASP A 501 -0.08 7.27 -33.23
N ASP A 502 -0.53 8.51 -33.42
CA ASP A 502 0.22 9.60 -34.05
C ASP A 502 1.27 10.25 -33.10
N ARG A 503 1.49 9.70 -31.88
CA ARG A 503 2.30 10.34 -30.85
C ARG A 503 3.47 9.48 -30.37
N ASP A 504 4.68 9.88 -30.70
CA ASP A 504 5.93 9.24 -30.27
C ASP A 504 6.08 9.14 -28.74
N TRP A 505 5.51 10.10 -28.01
CA TRP A 505 5.62 10.14 -26.57
C TRP A 505 4.85 9.01 -25.85
N VAL A 506 3.82 8.43 -26.49
CA VAL A 506 3.07 7.30 -25.94
C VAL A 506 3.99 6.11 -25.67
N ALA A 507 4.82 5.78 -26.65
CA ALA A 507 5.80 4.70 -26.51
C ALA A 507 6.93 5.07 -25.53
N LYS A 508 7.43 6.33 -25.58
CA LYS A 508 8.50 6.81 -24.70
C LYS A 508 8.10 6.83 -23.21
N LEU A 509 6.85 7.16 -22.92
CA LEU A 509 6.29 7.20 -21.58
C LEU A 509 5.63 5.88 -21.17
N GLU A 510 5.63 4.89 -22.05
CA GLU A 510 5.02 3.57 -21.83
C GLU A 510 3.55 3.66 -21.36
N ILE A 511 2.77 4.58 -21.96
CA ILE A 511 1.35 4.76 -21.64
C ILE A 511 0.57 3.49 -22.03
N ASP A 512 -0.27 3.02 -21.12
CA ASP A 512 -1.09 1.81 -21.29
C ASP A 512 -2.57 2.18 -21.45
N LEU A 513 -3.08 2.13 -22.71
CA LEU A 513 -4.48 2.37 -23.01
C LEU A 513 -5.33 1.11 -22.83
N ARG A 514 -6.50 1.27 -22.21
CA ARG A 514 -7.54 0.24 -22.07
C ARG A 514 -8.90 0.85 -22.34
N ALA A 515 -9.85 0.03 -22.79
CA ALA A 515 -11.22 0.49 -23.07
C ALA A 515 -12.26 -0.41 -22.41
N VAL A 516 -13.33 0.20 -21.91
CA VAL A 516 -14.52 -0.47 -21.38
C VAL A 516 -15.71 -0.01 -22.20
N PHE A 517 -16.31 -0.91 -22.96
CA PHE A 517 -17.51 -0.66 -23.76
C PHE A 517 -18.78 -0.99 -22.96
N GLN A 518 -19.94 -0.49 -23.38
CA GLN A 518 -21.20 -0.70 -22.64
C GLN A 518 -21.97 -1.94 -23.08
N ASP A 519 -21.71 -2.42 -24.31
CA ASP A 519 -22.40 -3.56 -24.86
C ASP A 519 -21.99 -4.86 -24.18
N HIS A 520 -22.85 -5.86 -24.23
CA HIS A 520 -22.51 -7.21 -23.80
C HIS A 520 -21.36 -7.76 -24.67
N HIS A 521 -20.42 -8.48 -24.07
CA HIS A 521 -19.22 -8.98 -24.77
C HIS A 521 -19.49 -9.84 -26.01
N ARG A 522 -20.69 -10.46 -26.13
CA ARG A 522 -21.09 -11.25 -27.31
C ARG A 522 -21.61 -10.39 -28.47
N ASP A 523 -21.90 -9.12 -28.22
CA ASP A 523 -22.42 -8.18 -29.21
C ASP A 523 -21.33 -7.31 -29.82
N LEU A 524 -20.07 -7.52 -29.39
CA LEU A 524 -18.88 -6.83 -29.89
C LEU A 524 -17.96 -7.81 -30.62
N ALA A 525 -17.45 -7.38 -31.75
CA ALA A 525 -16.48 -8.12 -32.55
C ALA A 525 -15.05 -7.64 -32.25
N LEU A 526 -14.18 -8.53 -31.82
CA LEU A 526 -12.80 -8.20 -31.47
C LEU A 526 -12.04 -7.65 -32.67
N GLU A 527 -12.29 -8.19 -33.87
CA GLU A 527 -11.69 -7.78 -35.12
C GLU A 527 -12.12 -6.39 -35.62
N ALA A 528 -13.18 -5.83 -35.08
CA ALA A 528 -13.64 -4.48 -35.34
C ALA A 528 -12.99 -3.41 -34.43
N MET A 529 -12.21 -3.84 -33.44
CA MET A 529 -11.60 -2.93 -32.48
C MET A 529 -10.37 -2.20 -33.08
N PRO A 530 -10.10 -0.97 -32.61
CA PRO A 530 -8.89 -0.25 -33.01
C PRO A 530 -7.61 -1.05 -32.67
N THR A 531 -6.64 -1.04 -33.56
CA THR A 531 -5.36 -1.77 -33.43
C THR A 531 -4.54 -1.32 -32.23
N THR A 532 -4.68 -0.08 -31.78
CA THR A 532 -4.08 0.46 -30.56
C THR A 532 -4.50 -0.32 -29.30
N LEU A 533 -5.72 -0.89 -29.31
CA LEU A 533 -6.23 -1.76 -28.25
C LEU A 533 -5.82 -3.23 -28.42
N LEU A 534 -5.12 -3.56 -29.50
CA LEU A 534 -4.59 -4.89 -29.82
C LEU A 534 -3.08 -4.80 -30.15
N PRO A 535 -2.27 -4.17 -29.27
CA PRO A 535 -0.87 -3.89 -29.59
C PRO A 535 -0.04 -5.17 -29.67
N ALA A 536 0.97 -5.15 -30.53
CA ALA A 536 1.98 -6.20 -30.57
C ALA A 536 2.94 -6.07 -29.37
N ARG A 537 3.20 -7.17 -28.67
CA ARG A 537 4.06 -7.26 -27.48
C ARG A 537 5.17 -8.29 -27.66
N GLY A 538 6.31 -8.00 -26.99
CA GLY A 538 7.47 -8.88 -26.97
C GLY A 538 8.21 -9.01 -28.31
N SER A 539 9.29 -9.78 -28.31
CA SER A 539 10.15 -10.01 -29.49
C SER A 539 9.41 -10.77 -30.60
N LEU A 540 8.46 -11.60 -30.25
CA LEU A 540 7.61 -12.36 -31.19
C LEU A 540 6.45 -11.53 -31.74
N ARG A 541 6.28 -10.27 -31.29
CA ARG A 541 5.20 -9.37 -31.71
C ARG A 541 3.80 -9.97 -31.58
N LEU A 542 3.56 -10.71 -30.49
CA LEU A 542 2.26 -11.34 -30.21
C LEU A 542 1.22 -10.27 -29.84
N THR A 543 -0.01 -10.45 -30.30
CA THR A 543 -1.10 -9.54 -29.97
C THR A 543 -1.47 -9.61 -28.49
N ASP A 544 -1.54 -8.44 -27.83
CA ASP A 544 -2.06 -8.32 -26.48
C ASP A 544 -3.59 -8.17 -26.52
N TYR A 545 -4.29 -9.22 -26.15
CA TYR A 545 -5.75 -9.29 -26.13
C TYR A 545 -6.38 -8.81 -24.83
N GLU A 546 -5.61 -8.25 -23.89
CA GLU A 546 -6.08 -7.94 -22.53
C GLU A 546 -6.42 -6.45 -22.31
N LYS A 547 -6.74 -5.70 -23.38
CA LYS A 547 -6.98 -4.25 -23.30
C LYS A 547 -8.45 -3.84 -23.36
N ILE A 548 -9.35 -4.76 -23.69
CA ILE A 548 -10.74 -4.47 -24.00
C ILE A 548 -11.66 -5.21 -23.05
N PHE A 549 -12.59 -4.47 -22.48
CA PHE A 549 -13.52 -4.97 -21.47
C PHE A 549 -14.95 -4.56 -21.76
N CYS A 550 -15.89 -5.33 -21.20
CA CYS A 550 -17.33 -5.11 -21.22
C CYS A 550 -17.88 -5.17 -19.78
N PRO A 551 -19.11 -4.68 -19.52
CA PRO A 551 -19.72 -4.78 -18.21
C PRO A 551 -19.97 -6.23 -17.81
N ASP A 552 -19.91 -6.53 -16.52
CA ASP A 552 -20.47 -7.76 -15.96
C ASP A 552 -21.95 -7.53 -15.70
N LEU A 553 -22.79 -8.11 -16.55
CA LEU A 553 -24.25 -7.92 -16.51
C LEU A 553 -24.99 -9.05 -15.77
N LYS A 554 -24.27 -9.94 -15.07
CA LYS A 554 -24.90 -11.11 -14.44
C LYS A 554 -25.62 -10.76 -13.15
N ASP A 555 -24.96 -10.00 -12.27
CA ASP A 555 -25.43 -9.80 -10.90
C ASP A 555 -25.37 -8.31 -10.52
N GLY A 556 -26.51 -7.64 -10.49
CA GLY A 556 -26.63 -6.27 -9.98
C GLY A 556 -26.09 -5.18 -10.91
N PRO A 557 -25.74 -4.02 -10.36
CA PRO A 557 -25.23 -2.89 -11.11
C PRO A 557 -23.82 -3.18 -11.67
N ASP A 558 -23.58 -2.77 -12.92
CA ASP A 558 -22.29 -2.92 -13.57
C ASP A 558 -21.32 -1.78 -13.20
N ILE A 559 -20.10 -1.82 -13.75
CA ILE A 559 -19.04 -0.84 -13.46
C ILE A 559 -19.45 0.61 -13.75
N PHE A 560 -20.29 0.85 -14.78
CA PHE A 560 -20.75 2.20 -15.09
C PHE A 560 -21.63 2.74 -13.97
N ASP A 561 -22.55 1.92 -13.44
CA ASP A 561 -23.42 2.30 -12.33
C ASP A 561 -22.64 2.37 -11.01
N LEU A 562 -21.82 1.35 -10.71
CA LEU A 562 -21.02 1.28 -9.48
C LEU A 562 -20.03 2.45 -9.36
N ARG A 563 -19.51 2.94 -10.46
CA ARG A 563 -18.50 4.02 -10.47
C ARG A 563 -19.06 5.33 -11.02
N GLY A 564 -20.38 5.41 -11.20
CA GLY A 564 -21.07 6.62 -11.62
C GLY A 564 -20.52 7.18 -12.93
N ILE A 565 -20.23 6.30 -13.90
CA ILE A 565 -19.77 6.72 -15.21
C ILE A 565 -20.95 7.20 -16.05
N ASP A 566 -20.87 8.39 -16.60
CA ASP A 566 -21.88 8.92 -17.51
C ASP A 566 -22.01 8.04 -18.76
N ARG A 567 -23.09 7.29 -18.84
CA ARG A 567 -23.31 6.35 -19.93
C ARG A 567 -23.48 7.04 -21.29
N SER A 568 -24.02 8.25 -21.32
CA SER A 568 -24.25 8.96 -22.58
C SER A 568 -22.96 9.52 -23.18
N ARG A 569 -22.11 10.07 -22.34
CA ARG A 569 -20.91 10.80 -22.74
C ARG A 569 -19.60 9.99 -22.62
N GLY A 570 -19.59 8.96 -21.77
CA GLY A 570 -18.37 8.26 -21.40
C GLY A 570 -17.36 9.11 -20.64
N ALA A 571 -16.21 8.55 -20.32
CA ALA A 571 -15.15 9.22 -19.60
C ALA A 571 -13.77 8.62 -19.93
N LEU A 572 -12.73 9.44 -19.94
CA LEU A 572 -11.33 9.00 -19.93
C LEU A 572 -10.76 9.19 -18.52
N ILE A 573 -10.37 8.09 -17.91
CA ILE A 573 -9.75 8.09 -16.57
C ILE A 573 -8.25 7.94 -16.74
N VAL A 574 -7.51 8.95 -16.27
CA VAL A 574 -6.04 8.90 -16.23
C VAL A 574 -5.62 8.40 -14.85
N VAL A 575 -4.92 7.28 -14.80
CA VAL A 575 -4.51 6.63 -13.55
C VAL A 575 -2.99 6.59 -13.45
N ARG A 576 -2.48 7.02 -12.30
CA ARG A 576 -1.06 7.01 -11.96
C ARG A 576 -0.56 5.58 -11.71
N PRO A 577 0.77 5.34 -11.80
CA PRO A 577 1.37 4.03 -11.51
C PRO A 577 1.09 3.50 -10.10
N ASP A 578 0.86 4.37 -9.12
CA ASP A 578 0.49 4.04 -7.74
C ASP A 578 -1.03 3.88 -7.53
N GLN A 579 -1.78 3.68 -8.64
CA GLN A 579 -3.22 3.41 -8.66
C GLN A 579 -4.12 4.59 -8.24
N PHE A 580 -3.63 5.83 -8.25
CA PHE A 580 -4.47 7.01 -7.97
C PHE A 580 -5.00 7.62 -9.27
N VAL A 581 -6.25 8.07 -9.23
CA VAL A 581 -6.90 8.79 -10.34
C VAL A 581 -6.27 10.18 -10.44
N ALA A 582 -5.55 10.42 -11.52
CA ALA A 582 -4.90 11.69 -11.80
C ALA A 582 -5.84 12.70 -12.45
N ALA A 583 -6.72 12.24 -13.33
CA ALA A 583 -7.71 13.07 -14.00
C ALA A 583 -8.94 12.25 -14.44
N VAL A 584 -10.07 12.94 -14.54
CA VAL A 584 -11.27 12.51 -15.26
C VAL A 584 -11.47 13.51 -16.39
N LEU A 585 -11.51 13.05 -17.63
CA LEU A 585 -11.61 13.87 -18.84
C LEU A 585 -12.73 13.37 -19.77
N PRO A 586 -13.26 14.22 -20.66
CA PRO A 586 -13.94 13.75 -21.86
C PRO A 586 -13.04 12.84 -22.69
N THR A 587 -13.58 11.77 -23.30
CA THR A 587 -12.78 10.83 -24.12
C THR A 587 -12.17 11.51 -25.35
N ASP A 588 -12.76 12.58 -25.82
CA ASP A 588 -12.36 13.41 -26.96
C ASP A 588 -11.57 14.68 -26.58
N ASP A 589 -11.32 14.93 -25.28
CA ASP A 589 -10.49 16.05 -24.84
C ASP A 589 -9.00 15.71 -24.90
N HIS A 590 -8.50 15.61 -26.12
CA HIS A 590 -7.09 15.31 -26.39
C HIS A 590 -6.17 16.45 -25.88
N ALA A 591 -6.62 17.70 -25.94
CA ALA A 591 -5.85 18.84 -25.46
C ALA A 591 -5.73 18.84 -23.93
N GLY A 592 -6.81 18.51 -23.21
CA GLY A 592 -6.79 18.32 -21.75
C GLY A 592 -5.86 17.19 -21.33
N LEU A 593 -5.89 16.06 -22.05
CA LEU A 593 -4.96 14.94 -21.83
C LEU A 593 -3.50 15.37 -22.03
N ALA A 594 -3.19 16.03 -23.16
CA ALA A 594 -1.85 16.54 -23.43
C ALA A 594 -1.37 17.51 -22.34
N LYS A 595 -2.21 18.48 -21.96
CA LYS A 595 -1.90 19.45 -20.90
C LYS A 595 -1.58 18.77 -19.56
N MET A 596 -2.36 17.76 -19.17
CA MET A 596 -2.13 17.01 -17.93
C MET A 596 -0.80 16.25 -17.98
N LEU A 597 -0.52 15.54 -19.08
CA LEU A 597 0.72 14.78 -19.24
C LEU A 597 1.94 15.72 -19.36
N ASN A 598 1.81 16.88 -20.03
CA ASN A 598 2.88 17.90 -20.08
C ASN A 598 3.28 18.38 -18.69
N ARG A 599 2.31 18.61 -17.81
CA ARG A 599 2.60 18.99 -16.42
C ARG A 599 3.35 17.88 -15.70
N ALA A 600 2.86 16.63 -15.80
CA ALA A 600 3.43 15.49 -15.10
C ALA A 600 4.87 15.16 -15.57
N PHE A 601 5.10 15.21 -16.89
CA PHE A 601 6.38 14.79 -17.49
C PHE A 601 7.31 15.95 -17.86
N GLY A 602 6.86 17.20 -17.74
CA GLY A 602 7.69 18.39 -18.00
C GLY A 602 8.17 18.53 -19.45
N ARG A 603 7.43 17.97 -20.40
CA ARG A 603 7.73 18.03 -21.83
C ARG A 603 6.52 18.57 -22.57
N SER A 604 6.75 19.25 -23.72
CA SER A 604 5.68 19.48 -24.68
C SER A 604 5.34 18.12 -25.32
N VAL A 605 4.11 17.66 -25.13
CA VAL A 605 3.51 16.48 -25.79
C VAL A 605 2.54 16.96 -26.89
N ASP A 606 2.88 18.07 -27.56
CA ASP A 606 2.12 18.61 -28.69
C ASP A 606 2.24 17.76 -29.93
#